data_0a49e6d30ad81b1e354b67f56bbc389a
#
_entry.id   0a49e6d30ad81b1e354b67f56bbc389a
#
_cell.length_a   1.000
_cell.length_b   1.000
_cell.length_c   1.000
_cell.angle_alpha   90.00
_cell.angle_beta   90.00
_cell.angle_gamma   90.00
#
_symmetry.space_group_name_H-M   'P 1'
#
loop_
_entity.id
_entity.type
_entity.pdbx_description
1 polymer ?
#
loop_
_entity_poly.entity_id
_entity_poly.type
_entity_poly.pdbx_seq_one_letter_code
_entity_poly.pdbx_strand_id
1 'polypeptide(L)'
;MAGYACGFDQIGFAAAVPAPHTTEYQEWLDLGYHGDMAYMARKDAVRRRLDPTEALPGCRTIIVTSIAFGPAPISERNTANPKSSGGRRLPIIARYATGRDYHDVIE
;
A
#
# COMPACT_ATOMS: atom_id res chain seq x y z
N MET A 1 1.76 -21.77 11.28
CA MET A 1 2.35 -20.42 11.37
C MET A 1 1.27 -19.43 11.83
N ALA A 2 1.52 -18.70 12.91
CA ALA A 2 0.55 -17.80 13.52
C ALA A 2 -0.03 -16.74 12.55
N GLY A 3 0.76 -16.21 11.63
CA GLY A 3 0.30 -15.16 10.71
C GLY A 3 -0.80 -15.58 9.74
N TYR A 4 -0.78 -16.82 9.25
CA TYR A 4 -1.89 -17.34 8.41
C TYR A 4 -3.16 -17.59 9.24
N ALA A 5 -3.01 -17.94 10.51
CA ALA A 5 -4.14 -18.08 11.41
C ALA A 5 -4.82 -16.72 11.70
N CYS A 6 -4.10 -15.60 11.53
CA CYS A 6 -4.65 -14.23 11.61
C CYS A 6 -5.33 -13.76 10.32
N GLY A 7 -5.40 -14.59 9.27
CA GLY A 7 -6.10 -14.26 8.03
C GLY A 7 -5.27 -13.56 6.95
N PHE A 8 -3.95 -13.52 7.07
CA PHE A 8 -3.07 -13.01 6.01
C PHE A 8 -2.84 -14.06 4.92
N ASP A 9 -2.88 -13.64 3.66
CA ASP A 9 -2.66 -14.50 2.51
C ASP A 9 -1.17 -14.78 2.26
N GLN A 10 -0.32 -13.79 2.54
CA GLN A 10 1.12 -13.92 2.38
C GLN A 10 1.85 -13.25 3.54
N ILE A 11 2.99 -13.83 3.89
CA ILE A 11 3.88 -13.31 4.93
C ILE A 11 5.32 -13.42 4.41
N GLY A 12 6.04 -12.30 4.47
CA GLY A 12 7.45 -12.22 4.13
C GLY A 12 8.29 -11.64 5.26
N PHE A 13 9.58 -11.88 5.20
CA PHE A 13 10.55 -11.35 6.16
C PHE A 13 11.66 -10.65 5.41
N ALA A 14 12.07 -9.48 5.89
CA ALA A 14 13.19 -8.73 5.37
C ALA A 14 14.09 -8.27 6.51
N ALA A 15 15.37 -8.06 6.23
CA ALA A 15 16.28 -7.45 7.20
C ALA A 15 15.90 -5.97 7.40
N ALA A 16 15.97 -5.51 8.64
CA ALA A 16 15.77 -4.11 8.97
C ALA A 16 17.06 -3.31 8.68
N VAL A 17 17.29 -3.03 7.41
CA VAL A 17 18.40 -2.24 6.89
C VAL A 17 17.88 -1.01 6.17
N PRO A 18 18.68 0.04 5.97
CA PRO A 18 18.29 1.18 5.17
C PRO A 18 17.75 0.77 3.79
N ALA A 19 16.69 1.46 3.34
CA ALA A 19 16.03 1.15 2.08
C ALA A 19 16.98 1.39 0.88
N PRO A 20 16.96 0.54 -0.17
CA PRO A 20 17.90 0.64 -1.28
C PRO A 20 17.70 1.90 -2.16
N HIS A 21 16.51 2.48 -2.18
CA HIS A 21 16.13 3.62 -3.03
C HIS A 21 15.94 4.92 -2.25
N THR A 22 16.83 5.18 -1.29
CA THR A 22 16.75 6.36 -0.42
C THR A 22 16.99 7.65 -1.18
N THR A 23 17.93 7.64 -2.14
CA THR A 23 18.26 8.80 -2.99
C THR A 23 17.09 9.18 -3.87
N GLU A 24 16.50 8.22 -4.56
CA GLU A 24 15.35 8.43 -5.45
C GLU A 24 14.13 8.96 -4.67
N TYR A 25 13.91 8.48 -3.45
CA TYR A 25 12.84 8.99 -2.60
C TYR A 25 13.08 10.45 -2.20
N GLN A 26 14.32 10.82 -1.87
CA GLN A 26 14.67 12.18 -1.52
C GLN A 26 14.50 13.13 -2.72
N GLU A 27 15.00 12.74 -3.89
CA GLU A 27 14.82 13.49 -5.14
C GLU A 27 13.35 13.69 -5.47
N TRP A 28 12.53 12.67 -5.31
CA TRP A 28 11.08 12.73 -5.52
C TRP A 28 10.41 13.76 -4.59
N LEU A 29 10.83 13.84 -3.32
CA LEU A 29 10.37 14.85 -2.38
C LEU A 29 10.83 16.26 -2.76
N ASP A 30 12.11 16.42 -3.14
CA ASP A 30 12.71 17.70 -3.49
C ASP A 30 12.07 18.30 -4.76
N LEU A 31 11.64 17.44 -5.68
CA LEU A 31 10.86 17.83 -6.87
C LEU A 31 9.38 18.14 -6.57
N GLY A 32 8.93 17.99 -5.33
CA GLY A 32 7.56 18.25 -4.93
C GLY A 32 6.53 17.24 -5.44
N TYR A 33 6.96 16.07 -5.89
CA TYR A 33 6.07 15.04 -6.46
C TYR A 33 5.13 14.40 -5.43
N HIS A 34 5.34 14.65 -4.14
CA HIS A 34 4.41 14.25 -3.08
C HIS A 34 3.12 15.10 -3.07
N GLY A 35 3.05 16.22 -3.84
CA GLY A 35 1.86 17.08 -3.94
C GLY A 35 1.35 17.52 -2.57
N ASP A 36 0.07 17.35 -2.31
CA ASP A 36 -0.58 17.75 -1.04
C ASP A 36 -0.30 16.78 0.13
N MET A 37 0.43 15.68 -0.11
CA MET A 37 0.79 14.72 0.94
C MET A 37 1.98 15.20 1.79
N ALA A 38 1.83 16.37 2.41
CA ALA A 38 2.89 17.02 3.20
C ALA A 38 3.47 16.12 4.32
N TYR A 39 2.68 15.17 4.83
CA TYR A 39 3.14 14.20 5.83
C TYR A 39 4.30 13.32 5.33
N MET A 40 4.45 13.13 4.02
CA MET A 40 5.55 12.37 3.44
C MET A 40 6.89 13.11 3.52
N ALA A 41 6.86 14.45 3.47
CA ALA A 41 8.05 15.29 3.51
C ALA A 41 8.49 15.67 4.95
N ARG A 42 7.74 15.29 5.98
CA ARG A 42 8.12 15.56 7.37
C ARG A 42 9.43 14.85 7.70
N LYS A 43 10.36 15.55 8.36
CA LYS A 43 11.70 15.05 8.69
C LYS A 43 11.69 13.71 9.45
N ASP A 44 10.77 13.55 10.40
CA ASP A 44 10.59 12.31 11.16
C ASP A 44 10.06 11.16 10.29
N ALA A 45 9.13 11.46 9.39
CA ALA A 45 8.59 10.47 8.46
C ALA A 45 9.64 10.04 7.42
N VAL A 46 10.44 10.97 6.91
CA VAL A 46 11.54 10.68 5.98
C VAL A 46 12.56 9.76 6.65
N ARG A 47 13.08 10.12 7.84
CA ARG A 47 14.05 9.27 8.55
C ARG A 47 13.57 7.84 8.74
N ARG A 48 12.35 7.66 9.25
CA ARG A 48 11.77 6.33 9.48
C ARG A 48 11.55 5.51 8.21
N ARG A 49 11.33 6.18 7.06
CA ARG A 49 11.23 5.49 5.76
C ARG A 49 12.57 5.08 5.19
N LEU A 50 13.60 5.91 5.41
CA LEU A 50 14.93 5.63 4.93
C LEU A 50 15.62 4.54 5.76
N ASP A 51 15.40 4.54 7.07
CA ASP A 51 15.97 3.57 8.00
C ASP A 51 14.90 3.08 9.00
N PRO A 52 14.50 1.81 8.96
CA PRO A 52 13.50 1.27 9.89
C PRO A 52 13.97 1.26 11.35
N THR A 53 15.27 1.32 11.63
CA THR A 53 15.79 1.40 12.99
C THR A 53 15.47 2.74 13.67
N GLU A 54 15.17 3.78 12.89
CA GLU A 54 14.67 5.06 13.39
C GLU A 54 13.21 4.97 13.90
N ALA A 55 12.44 4.01 13.41
CA ALA A 55 11.08 3.75 13.90
C ALA A 55 11.09 2.88 15.17
N LEU A 56 11.95 1.88 15.20
CA LEU A 56 12.11 0.97 16.34
C LEU A 56 13.60 0.66 16.55
N PRO A 57 14.27 1.34 17.51
CA PRO A 57 15.67 1.09 17.79
C PRO A 57 15.94 -0.38 18.13
N GLY A 58 16.97 -0.94 17.50
CA GLY A 58 17.36 -2.34 17.71
C GLY A 58 16.52 -3.35 16.93
N CYS A 59 15.58 -2.94 16.08
CA CYS A 59 14.89 -3.88 15.20
C CYS A 59 15.88 -4.51 14.21
N ARG A 60 15.70 -5.80 13.93
CA ARG A 60 16.57 -6.58 13.04
C ARG A 60 15.81 -7.18 11.87
N THR A 61 14.50 -7.26 12.01
CA THR A 61 13.63 -7.91 11.01
C THR A 61 12.35 -7.12 10.82
N ILE A 62 11.95 -6.98 9.57
CA ILE A 62 10.65 -6.45 9.17
C ILE A 62 9.78 -7.64 8.75
N ILE A 63 8.57 -7.71 9.29
CA ILE A 63 7.55 -8.67 8.86
C ILE A 63 6.60 -7.93 7.93
N VAL A 64 6.45 -8.45 6.71
CA VAL A 64 5.55 -7.92 5.69
C VAL A 64 4.40 -8.88 5.51
N THR A 65 3.18 -8.37 5.63
CA THR A 65 1.96 -9.16 5.44
C THR A 65 1.14 -8.60 4.29
N SER A 66 0.40 -9.45 3.59
CA SER A 66 -0.55 -9.01 2.57
C SER A 66 -1.90 -9.71 2.71
N ILE A 67 -2.95 -8.99 2.33
CA ILE A 67 -4.32 -9.49 2.22
C ILE A 67 -4.82 -9.15 0.83
N ALA A 68 -5.38 -10.14 0.11
CA ALA A 68 -5.94 -9.94 -1.20
C ALA A 68 -7.30 -9.22 -1.12
N PHE A 69 -7.51 -8.25 -2.00
CA PHE A 69 -8.80 -7.56 -2.11
C PHE A 69 -9.73 -8.29 -3.07
N GLY A 70 -10.90 -8.64 -2.60
CA GLY A 70 -12.06 -8.99 -3.39
C GLY A 70 -11.99 -10.33 -4.13
N PRO A 71 -13.13 -10.99 -4.22
CA PRO A 71 -13.23 -12.37 -4.74
C PRO A 71 -13.34 -12.45 -6.26
N ALA A 72 -13.49 -11.36 -7.02
CA ALA A 72 -13.82 -11.47 -8.44
C ALA A 72 -12.62 -11.19 -9.35
N PRO A 73 -12.33 -12.09 -10.30
CA PRO A 73 -11.39 -11.82 -11.39
C PRO A 73 -11.84 -10.60 -12.21
N ILE A 74 -10.84 -9.83 -12.68
CA ILE A 74 -11.06 -8.59 -13.46
C ILE A 74 -11.92 -8.83 -14.71
N SER A 75 -11.92 -10.05 -15.25
CA SER A 75 -12.61 -10.42 -16.47
C SER A 75 -14.13 -10.29 -16.42
N GLU A 76 -14.74 -10.45 -15.25
CA GLU A 76 -16.22 -10.44 -15.17
C GLU A 76 -16.82 -9.05 -14.96
N ARG A 77 -16.07 -8.09 -14.45
CA ARG A 77 -16.58 -6.73 -14.22
C ARG A 77 -16.33 -5.76 -15.38
N ASN A 78 -15.35 -6.03 -16.24
CA ASN A 78 -15.08 -5.22 -17.43
C ASN A 78 -15.89 -5.62 -18.65
N THR A 79 -16.65 -6.71 -18.59
CA THR A 79 -17.57 -7.13 -19.66
C THR A 79 -18.96 -6.50 -19.56
N ALA A 80 -19.25 -5.72 -18.53
CA ALA A 80 -20.37 -4.81 -18.56
C ALA A 80 -20.08 -3.78 -19.67
N ASN A 81 -20.56 -4.10 -20.86
CA ASN A 81 -20.43 -3.36 -22.11
C ASN A 81 -20.66 -1.86 -21.86
N PRO A 82 -19.65 -0.96 -22.02
CA PRO A 82 -19.83 0.46 -21.79
C PRO A 82 -20.81 1.11 -22.77
N LYS A 83 -21.33 0.34 -23.74
CA LYS A 83 -22.33 0.79 -24.73
C LYS A 83 -23.78 0.67 -24.27
N SER A 84 -24.07 -0.01 -23.15
CA SER A 84 -25.46 -0.24 -22.73
C SER A 84 -26.08 0.86 -21.87
N SER A 85 -25.35 1.87 -21.47
CA SER A 85 -25.83 2.96 -20.61
C SER A 85 -25.67 4.33 -21.23
N GLY A 86 -26.17 4.52 -22.46
CA GLY A 86 -26.37 5.88 -23.02
C GLY A 86 -25.13 6.79 -23.03
N GLY A 87 -23.94 6.25 -23.22
CA GLY A 87 -22.70 7.03 -23.37
C GLY A 87 -22.11 7.60 -22.08
N ARG A 88 -22.70 7.37 -20.91
CA ARG A 88 -22.09 7.77 -19.62
C ARG A 88 -21.01 6.76 -19.25
N ARG A 89 -19.75 7.20 -19.25
CA ARG A 89 -18.66 6.40 -18.63
C ARG A 89 -18.89 6.36 -17.13
N LEU A 90 -19.11 5.18 -16.57
CA LEU A 90 -19.13 5.00 -15.13
C LEU A 90 -17.70 5.19 -14.60
N PRO A 91 -17.54 5.85 -13.45
CA PRO A 91 -16.23 6.00 -12.84
C PRO A 91 -15.63 4.63 -12.50
N ILE A 92 -14.35 4.46 -12.77
CA ILE A 92 -13.60 3.28 -12.35
C ILE A 92 -13.17 3.52 -10.91
N ILE A 93 -13.73 2.72 -9.99
CA ILE A 93 -13.37 2.77 -8.57
C ILE A 93 -12.27 1.75 -8.32
N ALA A 94 -11.26 2.15 -7.57
CA ALA A 94 -10.19 1.25 -7.16
C ALA A 94 -10.77 0.06 -6.35
N ARG A 95 -10.25 -1.13 -6.60
CA ARG A 95 -10.82 -2.38 -6.06
C ARG A 95 -10.88 -2.39 -4.52
N TYR A 96 -9.86 -1.86 -3.84
CA TYR A 96 -9.83 -1.78 -2.38
C TYR A 96 -10.98 -0.94 -1.79
N ALA A 97 -11.49 0.03 -2.57
CA ALA A 97 -12.57 0.92 -2.16
C ALA A 97 -13.98 0.33 -2.39
N THR A 98 -14.09 -0.88 -2.95
CA THR A 98 -15.38 -1.53 -3.24
C THR A 98 -15.84 -2.52 -2.16
N GLY A 99 -14.99 -2.79 -1.16
CA GLY A 99 -15.26 -3.72 -0.06
C GLY A 99 -15.41 -3.01 1.28
N ARG A 100 -15.26 -3.77 2.36
CA ARG A 100 -15.12 -3.22 3.71
C ARG A 100 -13.84 -2.38 3.79
N ASP A 101 -13.85 -1.34 4.62
CA ASP A 101 -12.65 -0.57 4.90
C ASP A 101 -11.59 -1.51 5.49
N TYR A 102 -10.38 -1.45 4.91
CA TYR A 102 -9.30 -2.33 5.36
C TYR A 102 -8.84 -2.02 6.80
N HIS A 103 -9.06 -0.80 7.28
CA HIS A 103 -8.81 -0.46 8.68
C HIS A 103 -9.68 -1.30 9.63
N ASP A 104 -10.95 -1.54 9.27
CA ASP A 104 -11.87 -2.37 10.05
C ASP A 104 -11.56 -3.87 9.95
N VAL A 105 -10.72 -4.27 9.00
CA VAL A 105 -10.36 -5.68 8.76
C VAL A 105 -9.07 -6.06 9.49
N ILE A 106 -8.18 -5.09 9.72
CA ILE A 106 -6.83 -5.32 10.30
C ILE A 106 -6.82 -5.11 11.82
N GLU A 107 -7.84 -4.45 12.39
CA GLU A 107 -8.00 -4.37 13.85
C GLU A 107 -8.35 -5.74 14.46
#